data_b3fbbe8c86d372d4409c290c2806a748
#
_entry.id   b3fbbe8c86d372d4409c290c2806a748
#
_cell.length_a   1.000
_cell.length_b   1.000
_cell.length_c   1.000
_cell.angle_alpha   90.00
_cell.angle_beta   90.00
_cell.angle_gamma   90.00
#
_symmetry.space_group_name_H-M   'P 1'
#
loop_
_entity.id
_entity.type
_entity.pdbx_description
1 polymer ?
#
loop_
_entity_poly.entity_id
_entity_poly.type
_entity_poly.pdbx_seq_one_letter_code
_entity_poly.pdbx_strand_id
1 'polypeptide(L)'
;ILGHISHTYAFIIGIVNDWKSRWFNSKDYKDLVNQDYKIRDFLSRQLPKAAVSRIDIERRDKGGTLTVDIHTARPGVVIGRKGVEADRLRKGIEKLSKQPVKLNIIEIREAELDAQLLARGIADQLENRVAFRRAMKRAVTAALKAGAEGVRVECSGRLGGAEMGRREWY
;
A
#
# COMPACT_ATOMS: atom_id res chain seq x y z
N ILE A 1 -10.80 28.12 -17.71
CA ILE A 1 -9.60 27.37 -18.14
C ILE A 1 -9.36 26.32 -17.08
N LEU A 2 -9.66 25.07 -17.38
CA LEU A 2 -9.34 23.97 -16.52
C LEU A 2 -7.83 23.74 -16.54
N GLY A 3 -7.17 23.95 -15.40
CA GLY A 3 -5.75 23.66 -15.27
C GLY A 3 -5.49 22.17 -15.47
N HIS A 4 -4.47 21.84 -16.25
CA HIS A 4 -4.02 20.45 -16.36
C HIS A 4 -3.35 20.04 -15.05
N ILE A 5 -4.02 19.19 -14.27
CA ILE A 5 -3.48 18.64 -13.04
C ILE A 5 -2.68 17.38 -13.38
N SER A 6 -1.36 17.49 -13.29
CA SER A 6 -0.48 16.32 -13.41
C SER A 6 -0.53 15.47 -12.14
N HIS A 7 -0.51 14.14 -12.31
CA HIS A 7 -0.41 13.25 -11.17
C HIS A 7 1.00 13.34 -10.57
N THR A 8 1.10 13.82 -9.32
CA THR A 8 2.39 14.09 -8.65
C THR A 8 3.33 12.88 -8.66
N TYR A 9 2.80 11.69 -8.40
CA TYR A 9 3.60 10.45 -8.42
C TYR A 9 4.18 10.16 -9.80
N ALA A 10 3.39 10.35 -10.88
CA ALA A 10 3.86 10.12 -12.24
C ALA A 10 4.98 11.10 -12.65
N PHE A 11 4.95 12.31 -12.11
CA PHE A 11 5.95 13.34 -12.41
C PHE A 11 7.34 13.03 -11.81
N ILE A 12 7.39 12.28 -10.71
CA ILE A 12 8.63 11.95 -10.00
C ILE A 12 9.09 10.49 -10.22
N ILE A 13 8.38 9.72 -11.05
CA ILE A 13 8.80 8.37 -11.46
C ILE A 13 10.10 8.44 -12.25
N GLY A 14 11.03 7.56 -11.91
CA GLY A 14 12.35 7.48 -12.53
C GLY A 14 13.39 8.44 -11.93
N ILE A 15 12.98 9.36 -11.03
CA ILE A 15 13.87 10.27 -10.31
C ILE A 15 13.95 9.89 -8.84
N VAL A 16 12.81 9.96 -8.13
CA VAL A 16 12.73 9.67 -6.69
C VAL A 16 12.06 8.33 -6.43
N ASN A 17 11.01 8.02 -7.20
CA ASN A 17 10.25 6.78 -7.06
C ASN A 17 10.45 5.89 -8.29
N ASP A 18 10.44 4.60 -8.06
CA ASP A 18 10.47 3.59 -9.10
C ASP A 18 9.06 3.04 -9.37
N TRP A 19 8.93 2.26 -10.44
CA TRP A 19 7.69 1.60 -10.84
C TRP A 19 7.29 0.53 -9.83
N LYS A 20 6.00 0.49 -9.48
CA LYS A 20 5.44 -0.58 -8.63
C LYS A 20 5.26 -1.90 -9.38
N SER A 21 5.27 -1.87 -10.71
CA SER A 21 5.28 -3.04 -11.58
C SER A 21 6.42 -2.90 -12.56
N ARG A 22 7.38 -3.80 -12.50
CA ARG A 22 8.61 -3.80 -13.31
C ARG A 22 8.54 -4.94 -14.32
N TRP A 23 8.00 -4.66 -15.48
CA TRP A 23 7.96 -5.60 -16.59
C TRP A 23 7.57 -4.87 -17.87
N PHE A 24 7.88 -5.47 -19.00
CA PHE A 24 7.47 -4.99 -20.31
C PHE A 24 6.94 -6.15 -21.15
N ASN A 25 5.77 -5.99 -21.75
CA ASN A 25 5.21 -6.91 -22.74
C ASN A 25 4.23 -6.14 -23.63
N SER A 26 4.48 -6.13 -24.95
CA SER A 26 3.63 -5.42 -25.91
C SER A 26 2.39 -6.24 -26.34
N LYS A 27 2.46 -7.59 -26.28
CA LYS A 27 1.38 -8.46 -26.77
C LYS A 27 0.31 -8.72 -25.70
N ASP A 28 0.74 -9.06 -24.49
CA ASP A 28 -0.15 -9.50 -23.41
C ASP A 28 -0.32 -8.45 -22.31
N TYR A 29 -0.08 -7.17 -22.64
CA TYR A 29 -0.08 -6.05 -21.69
C TYR A 29 -1.37 -6.00 -20.86
N LYS A 30 -2.54 -6.09 -21.52
CA LYS A 30 -3.86 -6.06 -20.88
C LYS A 30 -4.01 -7.14 -19.80
N ASP A 31 -3.60 -8.37 -20.13
CA ASP A 31 -3.80 -9.52 -19.26
C ASP A 31 -2.85 -9.45 -18.06
N LEU A 32 -1.63 -8.99 -18.27
CA LEU A 32 -0.65 -8.82 -17.21
C LEU A 32 -1.05 -7.70 -16.23
N VAL A 33 -1.56 -6.57 -16.72
CA VAL A 33 -2.10 -5.51 -15.85
C VAL A 33 -3.27 -6.01 -15.01
N ASN A 34 -4.20 -6.75 -15.63
CA ASN A 34 -5.32 -7.34 -14.90
C ASN A 34 -4.86 -8.36 -13.85
N GLN A 35 -3.82 -9.14 -14.14
CA GLN A 35 -3.24 -10.06 -13.17
C GLN A 35 -2.60 -9.32 -12.00
N ASP A 36 -1.81 -8.27 -12.26
CA ASP A 36 -1.19 -7.46 -11.21
C ASP A 36 -2.23 -6.81 -10.31
N TYR A 37 -3.32 -6.32 -10.89
CA TYR A 37 -4.44 -5.78 -10.12
C TYR A 37 -5.07 -6.85 -9.22
N LYS A 38 -5.36 -8.05 -9.76
CA LYS A 38 -5.92 -9.17 -8.99
C LYS A 38 -4.99 -9.62 -7.86
N ILE A 39 -3.68 -9.65 -8.10
CA ILE A 39 -2.68 -10.01 -7.09
C ILE A 39 -2.68 -8.98 -5.94
N ARG A 40 -2.68 -7.68 -6.26
CA ARG A 40 -2.74 -6.62 -5.24
C ARG A 40 -4.05 -6.64 -4.46
N ASP A 41 -5.17 -6.81 -5.13
CA ASP A 41 -6.48 -6.93 -4.48
C ASP A 41 -6.55 -8.15 -3.56
N PHE A 42 -6.07 -9.30 -4.02
CA PHE A 42 -5.97 -10.52 -3.21
C PHE A 42 -5.12 -10.30 -1.96
N LEU A 43 -3.92 -9.74 -2.10
CA LEU A 43 -3.02 -9.48 -0.97
C LEU A 43 -3.60 -8.47 0.01
N SER A 44 -4.23 -7.39 -0.46
CA SER A 44 -4.84 -6.39 0.41
C SER A 44 -6.02 -6.95 1.22
N ARG A 45 -6.79 -7.88 0.64
CA ARG A 45 -7.88 -8.58 1.35
C ARG A 45 -7.39 -9.60 2.37
N GLN A 46 -6.28 -10.30 2.06
CA GLN A 46 -5.73 -11.32 2.96
C GLN A 46 -4.92 -10.72 4.13
N LEU A 47 -4.39 -9.51 3.95
CA LEU A 47 -3.46 -8.86 4.88
C LEU A 47 -3.99 -7.54 5.48
N PRO A 48 -5.24 -7.46 5.98
CA PRO A 48 -5.78 -6.21 6.50
C PRO A 48 -5.03 -5.69 7.73
N LYS A 49 -4.47 -6.60 8.55
CA LYS A 49 -3.75 -6.26 9.80
C LYS A 49 -2.24 -6.16 9.66
N ALA A 50 -1.69 -6.42 8.49
CA ALA A 50 -0.25 -6.48 8.28
C ALA A 50 0.42 -5.12 8.08
N ALA A 51 -0.33 -4.02 8.04
CA ALA A 51 0.21 -2.69 7.77
C ALA A 51 1.09 -2.68 6.51
N VAL A 52 0.51 -3.09 5.38
CA VAL A 52 1.19 -3.11 4.08
C VAL A 52 1.21 -1.69 3.51
N SER A 53 2.39 -1.19 3.17
CA SER A 53 2.58 0.10 2.52
C SER A 53 2.44 -0.01 1.01
N ARG A 54 3.25 -0.88 0.40
CA ARG A 54 3.25 -1.09 -1.05
C ARG A 54 3.56 -2.54 -1.41
N ILE A 55 3.15 -2.91 -2.62
CA ILE A 55 3.41 -4.22 -3.20
C ILE A 55 4.06 -3.98 -4.56
N ASP A 56 5.31 -4.40 -4.70
CA ASP A 56 6.06 -4.28 -5.93
C ASP A 56 6.08 -5.64 -6.65
N ILE A 57 5.84 -5.62 -7.97
CA ILE A 57 5.72 -6.84 -8.78
C ILE A 57 6.75 -6.76 -9.90
N GLU A 58 7.64 -7.75 -9.95
CA GLU A 58 8.64 -7.88 -11.01
C GLU A 58 8.39 -9.15 -11.80
N ARG A 59 8.34 -9.03 -13.12
CA ARG A 59 8.26 -10.16 -14.04
C ARG A 59 9.51 -10.20 -14.90
N ARG A 60 10.23 -11.28 -14.83
CA ARG A 60 11.33 -11.58 -15.76
C ARG A 60 10.77 -12.33 -16.96
N ASP A 61 11.45 -12.30 -18.08
CA ASP A 61 11.04 -12.76 -19.39
C ASP A 61 10.14 -14.02 -19.45
N LYS A 62 9.60 -14.32 -20.63
CA LYS A 62 8.61 -15.36 -20.91
C LYS A 62 8.90 -16.68 -20.19
N GLY A 63 8.05 -17.06 -19.23
CA GLY A 63 8.18 -18.27 -18.42
C GLY A 63 9.04 -18.11 -17.16
N GLY A 64 9.51 -16.90 -16.84
CA GLY A 64 10.27 -16.61 -15.64
C GLY A 64 9.45 -16.60 -14.34
N THR A 65 10.17 -16.53 -13.23
CA THR A 65 9.58 -16.45 -11.89
C THR A 65 8.98 -15.06 -11.67
N LEU A 66 7.75 -15.00 -11.19
CA LEU A 66 7.11 -13.78 -10.71
C LEU A 66 7.67 -13.44 -9.33
N THR A 67 8.32 -12.30 -9.18
CA THR A 67 8.77 -11.81 -7.87
C THR A 67 7.75 -10.80 -7.34
N VAL A 68 7.30 -11.01 -6.10
CA VAL A 68 6.37 -10.12 -5.41
C VAL A 68 7.02 -9.67 -4.11
N ASP A 69 7.29 -8.37 -4.01
CA ASP A 69 7.89 -7.75 -2.84
C ASP A 69 6.80 -7.04 -2.03
N ILE A 70 6.59 -7.48 -0.79
CA ILE A 70 5.61 -6.88 0.13
C ILE A 70 6.35 -6.03 1.15
N HIS A 71 6.15 -4.71 1.09
CA HIS A 71 6.68 -3.77 2.06
C HIS A 71 5.67 -3.62 3.21
N THR A 72 6.08 -4.01 4.42
CA THR A 72 5.21 -4.04 5.60
C THR A 72 5.93 -3.56 6.86
N ALA A 73 5.19 -2.91 7.76
CA ALA A 73 5.69 -2.58 9.09
C ALA A 73 5.56 -3.75 10.09
N ARG A 74 4.83 -4.82 9.72
CA ARG A 74 4.59 -5.98 10.60
C ARG A 74 4.89 -7.29 9.88
N PRO A 75 6.16 -7.58 9.58
CA PRO A 75 6.54 -8.77 8.80
C PRO A 75 6.09 -10.08 9.46
N GLY A 76 6.07 -10.14 10.80
CA GLY A 76 5.61 -11.32 11.52
C GLY A 76 4.17 -11.74 11.23
N VAL A 77 3.28 -10.79 10.92
CA VAL A 77 1.89 -11.08 10.55
C VAL A 77 1.80 -11.70 9.16
N VAL A 78 2.66 -11.25 8.23
CA VAL A 78 2.70 -11.76 6.86
C VAL A 78 3.35 -13.15 6.80
N ILE A 79 4.40 -13.37 7.58
CA ILE A 79 5.11 -14.66 7.64
C ILE A 79 4.23 -15.71 8.35
N GLY A 80 3.56 -15.30 9.43
CA GLY A 80 2.76 -16.19 10.27
C GLY A 80 3.61 -17.19 11.06
N ARG A 81 2.95 -18.10 11.78
CA ARG A 81 3.63 -19.13 12.56
C ARG A 81 4.33 -20.11 11.62
N LYS A 82 5.64 -20.27 11.77
CA LYS A 82 6.49 -21.18 10.96
C LYS A 82 6.38 -20.97 9.43
N GLY A 83 5.99 -19.76 8.97
CA GLY A 83 5.90 -19.46 7.55
C GLY A 83 4.63 -19.93 6.83
N VAL A 84 3.67 -20.50 7.54
CA VAL A 84 2.43 -21.07 6.95
C VAL A 84 1.61 -20.02 6.19
N GLU A 85 1.51 -18.80 6.70
CA GLU A 85 0.76 -17.74 6.02
C GLU A 85 1.47 -17.28 4.75
N ALA A 86 2.79 -17.14 4.77
CA ALA A 86 3.57 -16.79 3.58
C ALA A 86 3.43 -17.86 2.48
N ASP A 87 3.47 -19.15 2.83
CA ASP A 87 3.25 -20.24 1.88
C ASP A 87 1.82 -20.26 1.33
N ARG A 88 0.83 -19.95 2.15
CA ARG A 88 -0.57 -19.81 1.72
C ARG A 88 -0.74 -18.67 0.72
N LEU A 89 -0.14 -17.52 1.00
CA LEU A 89 -0.15 -16.36 0.09
C LEU A 89 0.55 -16.69 -1.23
N ARG A 90 1.74 -17.30 -1.18
CA ARG A 90 2.47 -17.74 -2.36
C ARG A 90 1.62 -18.64 -3.26
N LYS A 91 1.04 -19.71 -2.70
CA LYS A 91 0.15 -20.61 -3.43
C LYS A 91 -1.09 -19.91 -4.01
N GLY A 92 -1.64 -18.93 -3.28
CA GLY A 92 -2.75 -18.10 -3.78
C GLY A 92 -2.35 -17.27 -4.99
N ILE A 93 -1.18 -16.64 -4.97
CA ILE A 93 -0.66 -15.86 -6.10
C ILE A 93 -0.30 -16.78 -7.29
N GLU A 94 0.29 -17.95 -7.05
CA GLU A 94 0.60 -18.95 -8.09
C GLU A 94 -0.65 -19.39 -8.85
N LYS A 95 -1.78 -19.58 -8.15
CA LYS A 95 -3.07 -19.89 -8.78
C LYS A 95 -3.59 -18.76 -9.67
N LEU A 96 -3.34 -17.50 -9.30
CA LEU A 96 -3.78 -16.32 -10.06
C LEU A 96 -2.88 -16.05 -11.26
N SER A 97 -1.56 -16.20 -11.10
CA SER A 97 -0.56 -15.90 -12.12
C SER A 97 -0.25 -17.05 -13.06
N LYS A 98 -0.55 -18.28 -12.64
CA LYS A 98 -0.16 -19.54 -13.34
C LYS A 98 1.35 -19.64 -13.59
N GLN A 99 2.15 -19.01 -12.76
CA GLN A 99 3.61 -18.95 -12.84
C GLN A 99 4.20 -19.23 -11.44
N PRO A 100 5.45 -19.74 -11.35
CA PRO A 100 6.12 -19.88 -10.07
C PRO A 100 6.36 -18.50 -9.44
N VAL A 101 6.10 -18.38 -8.14
CA VAL A 101 6.14 -17.10 -7.42
C VAL A 101 7.23 -17.12 -6.35
N LYS A 102 8.07 -16.09 -6.36
CA LYS A 102 8.98 -15.76 -5.28
C LYS A 102 8.38 -14.62 -4.47
N LEU A 103 8.06 -14.88 -3.20
CA LEU A 103 7.51 -13.89 -2.28
C LEU A 103 8.63 -13.39 -1.37
N ASN A 104 8.92 -12.10 -1.41
CA ASN A 104 9.84 -11.43 -0.51
C ASN A 104 9.04 -10.54 0.44
N ILE A 105 9.44 -10.49 1.70
CA ILE A 105 8.83 -9.64 2.72
C ILE A 105 9.89 -8.66 3.18
N ILE A 106 9.66 -7.38 2.94
CA ILE A 106 10.57 -6.29 3.25
C ILE A 106 10.01 -5.48 4.41
N GLU A 107 10.77 -5.39 5.48
CA GLU A 107 10.38 -4.63 6.65
C GLU A 107 10.59 -3.13 6.45
N ILE A 108 9.59 -2.33 6.83
CA ILE A 108 9.68 -0.88 6.93
C ILE A 108 9.99 -0.55 8.39
N ARG A 109 11.21 -0.07 8.65
CA ARG A 109 11.68 0.26 10.00
C ARG A 109 10.95 1.46 10.61
N GLU A 110 10.69 2.48 9.81
CA GLU A 110 10.11 3.75 10.24
C GLU A 110 8.68 3.87 9.67
N ALA A 111 7.75 3.14 10.28
CA ALA A 111 6.35 3.12 9.86
C ALA A 111 5.66 4.50 9.99
N GLU A 112 6.11 5.32 10.92
CA GLU A 112 5.60 6.65 11.20
C GLU A 112 6.01 7.69 10.15
N LEU A 113 7.00 7.40 9.32
CA LEU A 113 7.40 8.25 8.18
C LEU A 113 6.72 7.84 6.87
N ASP A 114 6.10 6.67 6.84
CA ASP A 114 5.37 6.19 5.65
C ASP A 114 3.96 6.75 5.60
N ALA A 115 3.69 7.60 4.61
CA ALA A 115 2.40 8.28 4.46
C ALA A 115 1.23 7.29 4.25
N GLN A 116 1.45 6.16 3.56
CA GLN A 116 0.42 5.15 3.32
C GLN A 116 0.04 4.42 4.62
N LEU A 117 1.03 4.10 5.44
CA LEU A 117 0.81 3.45 6.74
C LEU A 117 0.11 4.39 7.71
N LEU A 118 0.48 5.67 7.74
CA LEU A 118 -0.19 6.69 8.54
C LEU A 118 -1.66 6.85 8.12
N ALA A 119 -1.92 6.98 6.82
CA ALA A 119 -3.27 7.11 6.30
C ALA A 119 -4.13 5.89 6.66
N ARG A 120 -3.60 4.67 6.51
CA ARG A 120 -4.29 3.45 6.91
C ARG A 120 -4.56 3.39 8.41
N GLY A 121 -3.58 3.78 9.22
CA GLY A 121 -3.73 3.84 10.68
C GLY A 121 -4.80 4.85 11.14
N ILE A 122 -4.97 5.96 10.42
CA ILE A 122 -6.08 6.90 10.65
C ILE A 122 -7.41 6.26 10.24
N ALA A 123 -7.48 5.61 9.08
CA ALA A 123 -8.69 4.94 8.61
C ALA A 123 -9.16 3.87 9.60
N ASP A 124 -8.25 3.01 10.07
CA ASP A 124 -8.55 1.97 11.07
C ASP A 124 -9.08 2.59 12.39
N GLN A 125 -8.54 3.74 12.82
CA GLN A 125 -9.04 4.45 14.01
C GLN A 125 -10.45 5.02 13.77
N LEU A 126 -10.74 5.53 12.57
CA LEU A 126 -12.07 6.04 12.21
C LEU A 126 -13.10 4.90 12.13
N GLU A 127 -12.75 3.75 11.58
CA GLU A 127 -13.58 2.54 11.58
C GLU A 127 -13.91 2.09 13.02
N ASN A 128 -12.95 2.22 13.94
CA ASN A 128 -13.13 1.98 15.38
C ASN A 128 -13.82 3.13 16.13
N ARG A 129 -14.45 4.07 15.41
CA ARG A 129 -15.22 5.20 15.95
C ARG A 129 -14.42 6.16 16.83
N VAL A 130 -13.11 6.24 16.65
CA VAL A 130 -12.29 7.28 17.29
C VAL A 130 -12.61 8.64 16.68
N ALA A 131 -12.70 9.69 17.50
CA ALA A 131 -12.92 11.05 17.01
C ALA A 131 -11.83 11.45 16.00
N PHE A 132 -12.22 11.86 14.79
CA PHE A 132 -11.32 12.12 13.67
C PHE A 132 -10.23 13.15 14.01
N ARG A 133 -10.55 14.21 14.76
CA ARG A 133 -9.56 15.22 15.21
C ARG A 133 -8.46 14.61 16.09
N ARG A 134 -8.85 13.66 16.96
CA ARG A 134 -7.89 12.96 17.83
C ARG A 134 -6.99 12.03 17.04
N ALA A 135 -7.57 11.28 16.06
CA ALA A 135 -6.82 10.41 15.19
C ALA A 135 -5.79 11.18 14.35
N MET A 136 -6.21 12.31 13.73
CA MET A 136 -5.33 13.15 12.92
C MET A 136 -4.20 13.76 13.75
N LYS A 137 -4.50 14.38 14.92
CA LYS A 137 -3.48 14.98 15.79
C LYS A 137 -2.47 13.94 16.29
N ARG A 138 -2.93 12.73 16.63
CA ARG A 138 -2.05 11.64 17.04
C ARG A 138 -1.08 11.24 15.91
N ALA A 139 -1.58 11.13 14.67
CA ALA A 139 -0.76 10.79 13.51
C ALA A 139 0.30 11.87 13.23
N VAL A 140 -0.09 13.16 13.26
CA VAL A 140 0.85 14.29 13.11
C VAL A 140 1.93 14.25 14.19
N THR A 141 1.53 14.07 15.45
CA THR A 141 2.49 14.01 16.57
C THR A 141 3.44 12.82 16.45
N ALA A 142 2.94 11.65 15.99
CA ALA A 142 3.77 10.46 15.79
C ALA A 142 4.82 10.69 14.70
N ALA A 143 4.42 11.24 13.55
CA ALA A 143 5.33 11.52 12.44
C ALA A 143 6.41 12.57 12.80
N LEU A 144 6.03 13.66 13.49
CA LEU A 144 7.00 14.67 13.94
C LEU A 144 7.99 14.10 14.97
N LYS A 145 7.54 13.22 15.88
CA LYS A 145 8.43 12.51 16.81
C LYS A 145 9.40 11.56 16.12
N ALA A 146 8.98 10.96 15.01
CA ALA A 146 9.84 10.11 14.17
C ALA A 146 10.84 10.91 13.32
N GLY A 147 10.83 12.25 13.39
CA GLY A 147 11.79 13.09 12.69
C GLY A 147 11.31 13.64 11.34
N ALA A 148 10.02 13.59 11.04
CA ALA A 148 9.48 14.24 9.86
C ALA A 148 9.65 15.77 9.94
N GLU A 149 10.15 16.41 8.90
CA GLU A 149 10.28 17.87 8.81
C GLU A 149 8.92 18.58 8.76
N GLY A 150 7.91 17.91 8.22
CA GLY A 150 6.54 18.41 8.13
C GLY A 150 5.57 17.32 7.75
N VAL A 151 4.34 17.44 8.22
CA VAL A 151 3.25 16.49 7.96
C VAL A 151 1.97 17.25 7.69
N ARG A 152 1.25 16.83 6.66
CA ARG A 152 -0.11 17.30 6.42
C ARG A 152 -1.06 16.10 6.38
N VAL A 153 -2.04 16.12 7.25
CA VAL A 153 -3.11 15.12 7.31
C VAL A 153 -4.44 15.79 6.99
N GLU A 154 -5.20 15.19 6.12
CA GLU A 154 -6.51 15.71 5.69
C GLU A 154 -7.56 14.61 5.77
N CYS A 155 -8.71 14.92 6.35
CA CYS A 155 -9.89 14.06 6.33
C CYS A 155 -11.05 14.82 5.67
N SER A 156 -11.80 14.15 4.81
CA SER A 156 -12.96 14.71 4.15
C SER A 156 -14.15 13.75 4.21
N GLY A 157 -15.36 14.29 4.15
CA GLY A 157 -16.59 13.53 4.20
C GLY A 157 -17.58 14.10 5.22
N ARG A 158 -18.54 13.28 5.64
CA ARG A 158 -19.55 13.64 6.67
C ARG A 158 -18.95 13.47 8.08
N LEU A 159 -17.99 14.33 8.41
CA LEU A 159 -17.22 14.25 9.64
C LEU A 159 -18.10 14.46 10.88
N GLY A 160 -18.03 13.51 11.83
CA GLY A 160 -18.83 13.53 13.05
C GLY A 160 -20.33 13.27 12.85
N GLY A 161 -20.74 12.69 11.72
CA GLY A 161 -22.14 12.41 11.39
C GLY A 161 -22.93 13.62 10.88
N ALA A 162 -22.25 14.73 10.54
CA ALA A 162 -22.90 15.90 9.97
C ALA A 162 -23.57 15.59 8.63
N GLU A 163 -24.69 16.25 8.32
CA GLU A 163 -25.39 16.06 7.05
C GLU A 163 -24.56 16.55 5.86
N MET A 164 -23.86 17.68 6.02
CA MET A 164 -23.00 18.25 5.00
C MET A 164 -21.59 17.70 5.10
N GLY A 165 -21.00 17.34 3.95
CA GLY A 165 -19.61 16.97 3.86
C GLY A 165 -18.71 18.20 4.05
N ARG A 166 -17.65 18.03 4.80
CA ARG A 166 -16.60 19.04 4.98
C ARG A 166 -15.22 18.43 4.95
N ARG A 167 -14.23 19.28 4.87
CA ARG A 167 -12.81 18.90 4.85
C ARG A 167 -12.11 19.60 6.01
N GLU A 168 -11.38 18.83 6.81
CA GLU A 168 -10.53 19.36 7.88
C GLU A 168 -9.11 18.82 7.70
N TRP A 169 -8.11 19.65 8.00
CA TRP A 169 -6.69 19.29 7.88
C TRP A 169 -5.87 19.86 9.04
N TYR A 170 -4.75 19.23 9.29
CA TYR A 170 -3.73 19.63 10.25
C TYR A 170 -2.35 19.54 9.62
#